data_8ae9bc334785b3cb945c994da9a7abb0
#
_entry.id   8ae9bc334785b3cb945c994da9a7abb0
#
_cell.length_a   1.000
_cell.length_b   1.000
_cell.length_c   1.000
_cell.angle_alpha   90.00
_cell.angle_beta   90.00
_cell.angle_gamma   90.00
#
_symmetry.space_group_name_H-M   'P 1'
#
loop_
_entity.id
_entity.type
_entity.pdbx_description
1 polymer ?
#
loop_
_entity_poly.entity_id
_entity_poly.type
_entity_poly.pdbx_seq_one_letter_code
_entity_poly.pdbx_strand_id
1 'polypeptide(L)'
;MLRNPRSPRTGGCTFPEDPALTCAHVLPIWSAAVDPHVITARAFPIRPGGVHEVDLAHETVRTVHGGSGEHLVIDRDGVPLRLDVIEGTATAGPVFLHYDLPDDHRLEARIAVIRAIAGTRPIPCRHPQLANRLQALQALDARAAGASLREIADHVLGPGDWPGDGEHRKSLVRRLVAAGERMFRAGPRAVLEG
;
A
#
# COMPACT_ATOMS: atom_id res chain seq x y z
N MET A 1 -28.33 2.12 10.52
CA MET A 1 -27.59 2.40 9.28
C MET A 1 -27.66 1.16 8.39
N LEU A 2 -28.41 1.22 7.30
CA LEU A 2 -28.61 0.11 6.37
C LEU A 2 -27.34 -0.06 5.54
N ARG A 3 -26.67 -1.21 5.66
CA ARG A 3 -25.58 -1.61 4.78
C ARG A 3 -26.14 -1.69 3.35
N ASN A 4 -25.60 -0.86 2.46
CA ASN A 4 -25.89 -0.98 1.03
C ASN A 4 -25.20 -2.25 0.49
N PRO A 5 -25.92 -3.30 0.07
CA PRO A 5 -25.33 -4.58 -0.32
C PRO A 5 -24.67 -4.57 -1.70
N ARG A 6 -24.60 -3.42 -2.36
CA ARG A 6 -24.14 -3.28 -3.76
C ARG A 6 -22.84 -2.49 -3.94
N SER A 7 -22.19 -2.04 -2.87
CA SER A 7 -20.82 -1.54 -3.04
C SER A 7 -19.91 -2.74 -3.33
N PRO A 8 -19.24 -2.77 -4.49
CA PRO A 8 -18.20 -3.77 -4.70
C PRO A 8 -17.18 -3.62 -3.58
N ARG A 9 -16.59 -4.71 -3.12
CA ARG A 9 -15.48 -4.70 -2.16
C ARG A 9 -14.21 -4.17 -2.84
N THR A 10 -14.29 -2.98 -3.40
CA THR A 10 -13.23 -2.26 -4.06
C THR A 10 -12.81 -1.12 -3.18
N GLY A 11 -12.22 -1.44 -2.06
CA GLY A 11 -11.56 -0.44 -1.25
C GLY A 11 -10.16 -0.92 -1.00
N GLY A 12 -9.18 -0.14 -1.36
CA GLY A 12 -7.81 -0.44 -1.04
C GLY A 12 -7.58 -0.48 0.46
N CYS A 13 -8.35 0.25 1.24
CA CYS A 13 -8.27 0.28 2.69
C CYS A 13 -9.27 -0.71 3.30
N THR A 14 -8.79 -1.60 4.15
CA THR A 14 -9.63 -2.58 4.84
C THR A 14 -10.48 -1.96 5.95
N PHE A 15 -10.04 -0.81 6.47
CA PHE A 15 -10.65 -0.11 7.59
C PHE A 15 -10.97 1.34 7.22
N PRO A 16 -12.08 1.89 7.77
CA PRO A 16 -12.43 3.30 7.55
C PRO A 16 -11.38 4.21 8.17
N GLU A 17 -11.00 5.23 7.43
CA GLU A 17 -10.12 6.29 7.87
C GLU A 17 -10.91 7.53 8.28
N ASP A 18 -10.30 8.39 9.09
CA ASP A 18 -10.88 9.67 9.46
C ASP A 18 -10.85 10.62 8.24
N PRO A 19 -12.00 11.04 7.70
CA PRO A 19 -12.06 11.93 6.54
C PRO A 19 -11.51 13.34 6.81
N ALA A 20 -11.31 13.71 8.07
CA ALA A 20 -10.72 15.00 8.45
C ALA A 20 -9.19 15.02 8.32
N LEU A 21 -8.54 13.85 8.22
CA LEU A 21 -7.11 13.75 8.03
C LEU A 21 -6.74 13.91 6.55
N THR A 22 -5.64 14.62 6.29
CA THR A 22 -5.08 14.71 4.94
C THR A 22 -4.33 13.43 4.57
N CYS A 23 -4.20 13.14 3.27
CA CYS A 23 -3.49 11.96 2.78
C CYS A 23 -2.04 11.84 3.31
N ALA A 24 -1.41 12.96 3.66
CA ALA A 24 -0.07 12.97 4.24
C ALA A 24 -0.02 12.48 5.70
N HIS A 25 -1.13 12.55 6.42
CA HIS A 25 -1.25 12.16 7.83
C HIS A 25 -1.98 10.82 8.01
N VAL A 26 -2.58 10.31 6.94
CA VAL A 26 -3.23 9.00 6.95
C VAL A 26 -2.19 7.95 6.63
N LEU A 27 -1.97 7.02 7.56
CA LEU A 27 -1.23 5.78 7.31
C LEU A 27 -2.26 4.65 7.15
N PRO A 28 -2.81 4.43 5.93
CA PRO A 28 -3.90 3.49 5.75
C PRO A 28 -3.47 2.07 6.11
N ILE A 29 -4.34 1.38 6.84
CA ILE A 29 -4.13 -0.02 7.19
C ILE A 29 -4.70 -0.88 6.06
N TRP A 30 -3.83 -1.68 5.46
CA TRP A 30 -4.15 -2.61 4.40
C TRP A 30 -3.99 -4.03 4.92
N SER A 31 -4.85 -4.94 4.52
CA SER A 31 -4.64 -6.36 4.81
C SER A 31 -3.74 -7.01 3.75
N ALA A 32 -3.10 -8.10 4.11
CA ALA A 32 -2.31 -8.93 3.19
C ALA A 32 -3.12 -9.45 1.98
N ALA A 33 -4.45 -9.52 2.10
CA ALA A 33 -5.34 -9.89 1.00
C ALA A 33 -5.35 -8.84 -0.14
N VAL A 34 -5.08 -7.57 0.19
CA VAL A 34 -5.09 -6.45 -0.76
C VAL A 34 -3.68 -5.99 -1.09
N ASP A 35 -2.85 -5.76 -0.07
CA ASP A 35 -1.47 -5.29 -0.25
C ASP A 35 -0.49 -6.45 -0.11
N PRO A 36 0.21 -6.83 -1.18
CA PRO A 36 1.20 -7.91 -1.13
C PRO A 36 2.44 -7.61 -0.30
N HIS A 37 2.63 -6.37 0.13
CA HIS A 37 3.75 -5.96 0.99
C HIS A 37 3.40 -6.07 2.49
N VAL A 38 2.14 -6.34 2.82
CA VAL A 38 1.75 -6.67 4.19
C VAL A 38 2.26 -8.07 4.53
N ILE A 39 3.01 -8.16 5.61
CA ILE A 39 3.54 -9.43 6.11
C ILE A 39 2.51 -10.09 7.01
N THR A 40 2.22 -11.35 6.78
CA THR A 40 1.39 -12.15 7.69
C THR A 40 2.27 -12.87 8.69
N ALA A 41 1.91 -12.79 9.98
CA ALA A 41 2.65 -13.43 11.07
C ALA A 41 1.73 -13.97 12.16
N ARG A 42 2.31 -14.83 13.01
CA ARG A 42 1.76 -15.25 14.31
C ARG A 42 2.68 -14.77 15.40
N ALA A 43 2.11 -14.20 16.46
CA ALA A 43 2.84 -13.71 17.60
C ALA A 43 2.77 -14.73 18.74
N PHE A 44 3.94 -15.12 19.25
CA PHE A 44 4.07 -16.05 20.36
C PHE A 44 4.80 -15.40 21.52
N PRO A 45 4.49 -15.76 22.76
CA PRO A 45 5.25 -15.33 23.91
C PRO A 45 6.72 -15.72 23.79
N ILE A 46 7.61 -14.86 24.26
CA ILE A 46 9.06 -15.14 24.29
C ILE A 46 9.32 -16.35 25.17
N ARG A 47 10.17 -17.24 24.66
CA ARG A 47 10.73 -18.34 25.44
C ARG A 47 12.18 -17.99 25.84
N PRO A 48 12.62 -18.33 27.05
CA PRO A 48 14.01 -18.14 27.44
C PRO A 48 14.97 -18.76 26.43
N GLY A 49 15.91 -17.96 25.91
CA GLY A 49 16.86 -18.38 24.89
C GLY A 49 16.42 -18.18 23.43
N GLY A 50 15.29 -17.53 23.17
CA GLY A 50 14.87 -17.12 21.82
C GLY A 50 15.80 -16.06 21.23
N VAL A 51 16.15 -16.19 19.94
CA VAL A 51 17.22 -15.39 19.31
C VAL A 51 16.67 -14.12 18.62
N HIS A 52 15.37 -14.02 18.35
CA HIS A 52 14.75 -12.92 17.61
C HIS A 52 13.48 -12.45 18.30
N GLU A 53 13.67 -11.53 19.21
CA GLU A 53 12.61 -10.82 19.90
C GLU A 53 12.22 -9.58 19.10
N VAL A 54 10.92 -9.36 18.92
CA VAL A 54 10.37 -8.12 18.38
C VAL A 54 9.63 -7.41 19.50
N ASP A 55 10.11 -6.24 19.87
CA ASP A 55 9.45 -5.36 20.84
C ASP A 55 9.01 -4.08 20.12
N LEU A 56 7.70 -3.87 20.08
CA LEU A 56 7.09 -2.70 19.47
C LEU A 56 6.79 -1.57 20.45
N ALA A 57 7.16 -1.71 21.74
CA ALA A 57 6.85 -0.73 22.78
C ALA A 57 7.47 0.66 22.54
N HIS A 58 8.56 0.72 21.80
CA HIS A 58 9.29 1.96 21.47
C HIS A 58 9.02 2.49 20.06
N GLU A 59 8.15 1.82 19.30
CA GLU A 59 7.81 2.20 17.94
C GLU A 59 6.50 2.99 17.90
N THR A 60 6.35 3.85 16.90
CA THR A 60 5.05 4.44 16.61
C THR A 60 4.20 3.41 15.87
N VAL A 61 3.25 2.81 16.58
CA VAL A 61 2.40 1.75 16.05
C VAL A 61 0.96 2.19 16.02
N ARG A 62 0.33 2.07 14.85
CA ARG A 62 -1.12 2.15 14.72
C ARG A 62 -1.67 0.74 14.59
N THR A 63 -2.61 0.38 15.45
CA THR A 63 -3.22 -0.96 15.50
C THR A 63 -4.71 -0.88 15.26
N VAL A 64 -5.23 -1.81 14.46
CA VAL A 64 -6.67 -2.07 14.33
C VAL A 64 -6.91 -3.55 14.57
N HIS A 65 -7.83 -3.84 15.47
CA HIS A 65 -8.28 -5.21 15.75
C HIS A 65 -9.45 -5.55 14.83
N GLY A 66 -9.29 -6.60 14.05
CA GLY A 66 -10.33 -7.14 13.16
C GLY A 66 -10.75 -8.54 13.57
N GLY A 67 -11.74 -9.10 12.89
CA GLY A 67 -12.17 -10.48 13.10
C GLY A 67 -11.11 -11.54 12.74
N SER A 68 -10.06 -11.15 12.03
CA SER A 68 -8.95 -12.01 11.60
C SER A 68 -7.65 -11.81 12.38
N GLY A 69 -7.63 -10.95 13.39
CA GLY A 69 -6.43 -10.64 14.17
C GLY A 69 -6.13 -9.15 14.32
N GLU A 70 -4.86 -8.83 14.53
CA GLU A 70 -4.36 -7.46 14.60
C GLU A 70 -3.77 -7.03 13.26
N HIS A 71 -4.13 -5.81 12.83
CA HIS A 71 -3.53 -5.17 11.66
C HIS A 71 -2.70 -3.99 12.14
N LEU A 72 -1.41 -4.04 11.86
CA LEU A 72 -0.44 -3.08 12.38
C LEU A 72 0.18 -2.25 11.25
N VAL A 73 0.33 -0.95 11.50
CA VAL A 73 1.28 -0.10 10.77
C VAL A 73 2.30 0.39 11.76
N ILE A 74 3.55 0.03 11.54
CA ILE A 74 4.71 0.43 12.34
C ILE A 74 5.41 1.52 11.55
N ASP A 75 5.50 2.73 12.09
CA ASP A 75 6.29 3.79 11.48
C ASP A 75 7.73 3.68 11.97
N ARG A 76 8.63 3.41 11.05
CA ARG A 76 10.06 3.38 11.32
C ARG A 76 10.78 4.39 10.42
N ASP A 77 11.21 5.48 11.03
CA ASP A 77 11.90 6.58 10.33
C ASP A 77 11.12 7.14 9.13
N GLY A 78 9.80 7.28 9.26
CA GLY A 78 8.91 7.75 8.20
C GLY A 78 8.57 6.70 7.15
N VAL A 79 8.95 5.44 7.37
CA VAL A 79 8.63 4.32 6.47
C VAL A 79 7.58 3.42 7.11
N PRO A 80 6.36 3.35 6.57
CA PRO A 80 5.29 2.52 7.12
C PRO A 80 5.52 1.03 6.79
N LEU A 81 5.76 0.22 7.83
CA LEU A 81 5.80 -1.23 7.77
C LEU A 81 4.43 -1.79 8.14
N ARG A 82 3.96 -2.76 7.39
CA ARG A 82 2.63 -3.34 7.63
C ARG A 82 2.72 -4.81 7.98
N LEU A 83 1.99 -5.19 9.03
CA LEU A 83 1.98 -6.53 9.58
C LEU A 83 0.53 -6.95 9.92
N ASP A 84 0.12 -8.11 9.44
CA ASP A 84 -1.12 -8.78 9.84
C ASP A 84 -0.76 -9.90 10.82
N VAL A 85 -1.12 -9.73 12.10
CA VAL A 85 -0.94 -10.77 13.12
C VAL A 85 -2.24 -11.57 13.20
N ILE A 86 -2.22 -12.78 12.64
CA ILE A 86 -3.41 -13.64 12.52
C ILE A 86 -3.63 -14.54 13.74
N GLU A 87 -2.66 -14.63 14.63
CA GLU A 87 -2.74 -15.38 15.89
C GLU A 87 -1.85 -14.70 16.95
N GLY A 88 -2.34 -14.58 18.16
CA GLY A 88 -1.67 -13.88 19.24
C GLY A 88 -1.80 -12.36 19.13
N THR A 89 -0.95 -11.63 19.86
CA THR A 89 -0.86 -10.16 19.84
C THR A 89 0.59 -9.73 19.86
N ALA A 90 0.93 -8.73 19.02
CA ALA A 90 2.27 -8.17 18.95
C ALA A 90 2.41 -6.87 19.74
N THR A 91 1.30 -6.34 20.28
CA THR A 91 1.27 -5.05 20.98
C THR A 91 1.31 -5.18 22.51
N ALA A 92 1.20 -6.39 23.04
CA ALA A 92 1.18 -6.63 24.49
C ALA A 92 2.57 -6.69 25.15
N GLY A 93 3.63 -6.54 24.38
CA GLY A 93 5.02 -6.60 24.84
C GLY A 93 5.91 -7.37 23.87
N PRO A 94 7.12 -7.71 24.28
CA PRO A 94 8.05 -8.43 23.42
C PRO A 94 7.51 -9.81 23.02
N VAL A 95 7.61 -10.13 21.73
CA VAL A 95 7.11 -11.39 21.15
C VAL A 95 8.09 -12.02 20.18
N PHE A 96 7.93 -13.30 19.95
CA PHE A 96 8.51 -14.00 18.82
C PHE A 96 7.49 -14.02 17.67
N LEU A 97 7.90 -13.54 16.49
CA LEU A 97 7.06 -13.54 15.29
C LEU A 97 7.42 -14.71 14.37
N HIS A 98 6.41 -15.52 14.06
CA HIS A 98 6.50 -16.54 13.02
C HIS A 98 5.84 -16.00 11.75
N TYR A 99 6.62 -15.80 10.70
CA TYR A 99 6.17 -15.20 9.46
C TYR A 99 5.68 -16.25 8.46
N ASP A 100 4.53 -16.01 7.85
CA ASP A 100 4.04 -16.82 6.73
C ASP A 100 4.56 -16.23 5.41
N LEU A 101 5.48 -16.92 4.79
CA LEU A 101 6.14 -16.48 3.56
C LEU A 101 5.78 -17.41 2.40
N PRO A 102 4.85 -17.02 1.51
CA PRO A 102 4.64 -17.72 0.25
C PRO A 102 5.90 -17.68 -0.62
N ASP A 103 6.24 -18.82 -1.19
CA ASP A 103 7.35 -18.93 -2.15
C ASP A 103 6.87 -18.47 -3.54
N ASP A 104 6.96 -17.16 -3.75
CA ASP A 104 6.62 -16.49 -5.00
C ASP A 104 7.67 -15.42 -5.35
N HIS A 105 7.51 -14.78 -6.50
CA HIS A 105 8.43 -13.74 -7.00
C HIS A 105 8.64 -12.53 -6.06
N ARG A 106 7.92 -12.47 -4.93
CA ARG A 106 8.01 -11.39 -3.91
C ARG A 106 8.70 -11.82 -2.63
N LEU A 107 9.18 -13.03 -2.55
CA LEU A 107 9.83 -13.56 -1.34
C LEU A 107 10.95 -12.63 -0.86
N GLU A 108 11.81 -12.18 -1.76
CA GLU A 108 12.90 -11.25 -1.41
C GLU A 108 12.41 -9.91 -0.87
N ALA A 109 11.33 -9.36 -1.45
CA ALA A 109 10.74 -8.12 -0.96
C ALA A 109 10.16 -8.30 0.46
N ARG A 110 9.49 -9.42 0.72
CA ARG A 110 8.97 -9.74 2.07
C ARG A 110 10.10 -9.94 3.08
N ILE A 111 11.17 -10.63 2.69
CA ILE A 111 12.36 -10.80 3.54
C ILE A 111 12.98 -9.42 3.88
N ALA A 112 13.01 -8.49 2.93
CA ALA A 112 13.50 -7.14 3.20
C ALA A 112 12.63 -6.41 4.23
N VAL A 113 11.31 -6.52 4.17
CA VAL A 113 10.37 -5.96 5.17
C VAL A 113 10.60 -6.60 6.54
N ILE A 114 10.74 -7.93 6.62
CA ILE A 114 11.00 -8.63 7.89
C ILE A 114 12.31 -8.17 8.52
N ARG A 115 13.37 -8.02 7.72
CA ARG A 115 14.66 -7.50 8.21
C ARG A 115 14.53 -6.06 8.73
N ALA A 116 13.65 -5.28 8.14
CA ALA A 116 13.37 -3.94 8.62
C ALA A 116 12.55 -3.96 9.92
N ILE A 117 11.55 -4.83 10.06
CA ILE A 117 10.81 -5.04 11.32
C ILE A 117 11.78 -5.48 12.43
N ALA A 118 12.72 -6.36 12.14
CA ALA A 118 13.75 -6.80 13.07
C ALA A 118 14.86 -5.75 13.33
N GLY A 119 14.79 -4.56 12.71
CA GLY A 119 15.79 -3.50 12.90
C GLY A 119 17.16 -3.78 12.29
N THR A 120 17.30 -4.81 11.47
CA THR A 120 18.59 -5.26 10.94
C THR A 120 19.01 -4.59 9.64
N ARG A 121 18.09 -4.00 8.91
CA ARG A 121 18.37 -3.26 7.66
C ARG A 121 17.29 -2.20 7.38
N PRO A 122 17.65 -1.04 6.81
CA PRO A 122 16.67 -0.10 6.30
C PRO A 122 15.93 -0.70 5.10
N ILE A 123 14.66 -0.34 4.94
CA ILE A 123 13.87 -0.76 3.78
C ILE A 123 14.39 -0.03 2.56
N PRO A 124 14.62 -0.71 1.44
CA PRO A 124 14.77 -0.04 0.18
C PRO A 124 13.42 0.62 -0.17
N CYS A 125 13.34 1.92 0.15
CA CYS A 125 12.18 2.73 -0.19
C CYS A 125 12.19 2.90 -1.70
N ARG A 126 11.37 2.14 -2.47
CA ARG A 126 10.83 2.64 -3.76
C ARG A 126 10.23 1.53 -4.62
N HIS A 127 8.98 1.74 -4.94
CA HIS A 127 8.37 1.23 -6.16
C HIS A 127 8.75 2.20 -7.30
N PRO A 128 9.73 1.91 -8.15
CA PRO A 128 10.19 2.86 -9.18
C PRO A 128 9.08 3.21 -10.19
N GLN A 129 8.07 2.36 -10.27
CA GLN A 129 6.93 2.57 -11.16
C GLN A 129 5.73 3.26 -10.50
N LEU A 130 5.76 3.51 -9.18
CA LEU A 130 4.61 4.07 -8.46
C LEU A 130 4.22 5.45 -9.00
N ALA A 131 5.18 6.32 -9.29
CA ALA A 131 4.91 7.63 -9.86
C ALA A 131 4.16 7.52 -11.21
N ASN A 132 4.61 6.63 -12.09
CA ASN A 132 3.97 6.40 -13.39
C ASN A 132 2.55 5.83 -13.23
N ARG A 133 2.34 4.98 -12.23
CA ARG A 133 1.02 4.41 -11.91
C ARG A 133 0.07 5.46 -11.37
N LEU A 134 0.55 6.31 -10.47
CA LEU A 134 -0.24 7.44 -9.96
C LEU A 134 -0.62 8.38 -11.08
N GLN A 135 0.30 8.73 -11.99
CA GLN A 135 -0.01 9.54 -13.15
C GLN A 135 -1.07 8.89 -14.06
N ALA A 136 -1.00 7.58 -14.26
CA ALA A 136 -1.99 6.86 -15.05
C ALA A 136 -3.38 6.87 -14.40
N LEU A 137 -3.47 6.71 -13.07
CA LEU A 137 -4.73 6.81 -12.34
C LEU A 137 -5.27 8.25 -12.36
N GLN A 138 -4.43 9.27 -12.15
CA GLN A 138 -4.82 10.66 -12.26
C GLN A 138 -5.36 11.01 -13.66
N ALA A 139 -4.71 10.48 -14.72
CA ALA A 139 -5.19 10.65 -16.08
C ALA A 139 -6.55 9.99 -16.31
N LEU A 140 -6.80 8.83 -15.72
CA LEU A 140 -8.08 8.14 -15.75
C LEU A 140 -9.17 8.94 -15.03
N ASP A 141 -8.89 9.42 -13.82
CA ASP A 141 -9.83 10.20 -13.01
C ASP A 141 -10.23 11.50 -13.73
N ALA A 142 -9.24 12.23 -14.26
CA ALA A 142 -9.51 13.43 -15.07
C ALA A 142 -10.36 13.11 -16.31
N ARG A 143 -10.10 11.96 -16.97
CA ARG A 143 -10.90 11.51 -18.11
C ARG A 143 -12.34 11.17 -17.71
N ALA A 144 -12.53 10.50 -16.59
CA ALA A 144 -13.84 10.17 -16.04
C ALA A 144 -14.62 11.43 -15.63
N ALA A 145 -13.93 12.49 -15.20
CA ALA A 145 -14.48 13.80 -14.93
C ALA A 145 -14.83 14.62 -16.21
N GLY A 146 -14.58 14.08 -17.41
CA GLY A 146 -14.91 14.72 -18.69
C GLY A 146 -13.80 15.58 -19.27
N ALA A 147 -12.59 15.60 -18.71
CA ALA A 147 -11.49 16.38 -19.23
C ALA A 147 -11.06 15.94 -20.64
N SER A 148 -10.69 16.92 -21.46
CA SER A 148 -10.09 16.70 -22.78
C SER A 148 -8.65 16.16 -22.65
N LEU A 149 -8.11 15.56 -23.71
CA LEU A 149 -6.73 15.07 -23.70
C LEU A 149 -5.70 16.16 -23.42
N ARG A 150 -5.99 17.41 -23.81
CA ARG A 150 -5.14 18.57 -23.55
C ARG A 150 -5.14 18.91 -22.06
N GLU A 151 -6.32 19.03 -21.45
CA GLU A 151 -6.46 19.31 -20.03
C GLU A 151 -5.80 18.22 -19.16
N ILE A 152 -5.97 16.94 -19.55
CA ILE A 152 -5.28 15.83 -18.90
C ILE A 152 -3.76 15.97 -19.03
N ALA A 153 -3.25 16.34 -20.23
CA ALA A 153 -1.83 16.55 -20.42
C ALA A 153 -1.28 17.65 -19.52
N ASP A 154 -1.97 18.78 -19.46
CA ASP A 154 -1.55 19.92 -18.63
C ASP A 154 -1.62 19.60 -17.14
N HIS A 155 -2.60 18.82 -16.72
CA HIS A 155 -2.76 18.39 -15.32
C HIS A 155 -1.71 17.37 -14.88
N VAL A 156 -1.42 16.35 -15.71
CA VAL A 156 -0.59 15.20 -15.32
C VAL A 156 0.87 15.38 -15.70
N LEU A 157 1.14 16.01 -16.84
CA LEU A 157 2.50 16.20 -17.38
C LEU A 157 3.02 17.62 -17.17
N GLY A 158 2.15 18.53 -16.67
CA GLY A 158 2.45 19.96 -16.60
C GLY A 158 2.21 20.69 -17.93
N PRO A 159 2.26 22.05 -17.91
CA PRO A 159 2.06 22.85 -19.10
C PRO A 159 3.12 22.56 -20.17
N GLY A 160 2.74 22.65 -21.45
CA GLY A 160 3.62 22.40 -22.58
C GLY A 160 2.93 22.62 -23.92
N ASP A 161 3.70 22.64 -24.98
CA ASP A 161 3.21 22.96 -26.31
C ASP A 161 2.19 21.95 -26.84
N TRP A 162 1.12 22.50 -27.45
CA TRP A 162 0.03 21.80 -28.09
C TRP A 162 -0.50 22.72 -29.22
N PRO A 163 -0.41 22.43 -30.46
CA PRO A 163 0.07 21.31 -31.27
C PRO A 163 1.50 21.53 -31.83
N GLY A 164 2.09 20.52 -32.41
CA GLY A 164 3.46 20.49 -32.91
C GLY A 164 4.15 19.26 -32.36
N ASP A 165 4.65 19.31 -31.13
CA ASP A 165 4.97 18.13 -30.32
C ASP A 165 3.73 17.47 -29.71
N GLY A 166 2.55 18.01 -30.00
CA GLY A 166 1.24 17.59 -29.47
C GLY A 166 0.88 16.14 -29.78
N GLU A 167 1.31 15.58 -30.88
CA GLU A 167 1.07 14.17 -31.19
C GLU A 167 1.79 13.24 -30.20
N HIS A 168 2.99 13.60 -29.76
CA HIS A 168 3.70 12.84 -28.73
C HIS A 168 2.99 12.94 -27.37
N ARG A 169 2.63 14.15 -26.93
CA ARG A 169 1.89 14.37 -25.67
C ARG A 169 0.53 13.70 -25.71
N LYS A 170 -0.21 13.84 -26.80
CA LYS A 170 -1.51 13.21 -27.02
C LYS A 170 -1.42 11.68 -26.97
N SER A 171 -0.40 11.10 -27.62
CA SER A 171 -0.13 9.67 -27.56
C SER A 171 0.23 9.20 -26.15
N LEU A 172 1.03 9.99 -25.42
CA LEU A 172 1.41 9.69 -24.02
C LEU A 172 0.19 9.69 -23.11
N VAL A 173 -0.67 10.72 -23.18
CA VAL A 173 -1.92 10.79 -22.40
C VAL A 173 -2.83 9.61 -22.71
N ARG A 174 -3.00 9.25 -23.97
CA ARG A 174 -3.81 8.06 -24.34
C ARG A 174 -3.25 6.78 -23.72
N ARG A 175 -1.92 6.62 -23.69
CA ARG A 175 -1.26 5.47 -23.02
C ARG A 175 -1.46 5.49 -21.52
N LEU A 176 -1.38 6.67 -20.88
CA LEU A 176 -1.64 6.81 -19.43
C LEU A 176 -3.08 6.44 -19.10
N VAL A 177 -4.06 6.97 -19.83
CA VAL A 177 -5.48 6.64 -19.62
C VAL A 177 -5.70 5.13 -19.79
N ALA A 178 -5.19 4.53 -20.87
CA ALA A 178 -5.32 3.10 -21.09
C ALA A 178 -4.61 2.25 -20.00
N ALA A 179 -3.49 2.72 -19.47
CA ALA A 179 -2.82 2.08 -18.35
C ALA A 179 -3.66 2.18 -17.07
N GLY A 180 -4.22 3.36 -16.77
CA GLY A 180 -5.13 3.58 -15.66
C GLY A 180 -6.36 2.67 -15.74
N GLU A 181 -7.00 2.56 -16.91
CA GLU A 181 -8.13 1.66 -17.12
C GLU A 181 -7.78 0.18 -16.86
N ARG A 182 -6.61 -0.27 -17.29
CA ARG A 182 -6.17 -1.65 -17.01
C ARG A 182 -6.00 -1.87 -15.52
N MET A 183 -5.33 -0.95 -14.81
CA MET A 183 -5.12 -1.04 -13.37
C MET A 183 -6.44 -0.98 -12.60
N PHE A 184 -7.35 -0.10 -13.01
CA PHE A 184 -8.68 0.01 -12.39
C PHE A 184 -9.48 -1.30 -12.52
N ARG A 185 -9.47 -1.93 -13.71
CA ARG A 185 -10.15 -3.22 -13.92
C ARG A 185 -9.50 -4.36 -13.15
N ALA A 186 -8.18 -4.34 -13.00
CA ALA A 186 -7.43 -5.37 -12.28
C ALA A 186 -7.53 -5.21 -10.75
N GLY A 187 -7.98 -4.04 -10.27
CA GLY A 187 -8.18 -3.75 -8.86
C GLY A 187 -6.93 -3.21 -8.13
N PRO A 188 -7.09 -2.81 -6.87
CA PRO A 188 -6.05 -2.11 -6.10
C PRO A 188 -4.77 -2.93 -5.92
N ARG A 189 -4.89 -4.25 -5.85
CA ARG A 189 -3.74 -5.14 -5.78
C ARG A 189 -2.79 -4.93 -6.95
N ALA A 190 -3.29 -4.82 -8.17
CA ALA A 190 -2.46 -4.62 -9.38
C ALA A 190 -1.71 -3.27 -9.39
N VAL A 191 -2.21 -2.26 -8.67
CA VAL A 191 -1.52 -0.98 -8.49
C VAL A 191 -0.33 -1.13 -7.56
N LEU A 192 -0.46 -1.98 -6.52
CA LEU A 192 0.56 -2.21 -5.49
C LEU A 192 1.59 -3.26 -5.91
N GLU A 193 1.22 -4.14 -6.85
CA GLU A 193 2.02 -5.25 -7.38
C GLU A 193 3.08 -4.81 -8.39
N GLY A 194 3.85 -3.84 -8.19
CA GLY A 194 4.77 -3.43 -9.19
C GLY A 194 6.22 -3.69 -8.96
#